data_bad3546b626bb974cade9673822522cc
#
_entry.id   bad3546b626bb974cade9673822522cc
#
_cell.length_a   1.000
_cell.length_b   1.000
_cell.length_c   1.000
_cell.angle_alpha   90.00
_cell.angle_beta   90.00
_cell.angle_gamma   90.00
#
_symmetry.space_group_name_H-M   'P 1'
#
loop_
_entity.id
_entity.type
_entity.pdbx_description
1 polymer ?
#
loop_
_entity_poly.entity_id
_entity_poly.type
_entity_poly.pdbx_seq_one_letter_code
_entity_poly.pdbx_strand_id
1 'polypeptide(L)'
;MKNIIKKSISQIFSPSDSEAIVQEAQKQIIRQLDAPSRRLFLQRGLTLGGVAMLTGCDISDNASVENALGKISGFNDRVQGWLFGSTRLAPVYAESMITRPFPFNAFYAEDDAPEVDGNAYRLKIAGLALDKREWSLPTLYKMAQVSQVTRHICVEGWSAIGKWGGVPFGDFLRLIGADLTAEYVSFKCADQYYTSIDMATALHPQTLLALTYDGQILPRKYGFPMKLRMPTKLGYKNPKHIEVIEITNTFTGGYWEDQGYNWFGGS
;
A
#
# COMPACT_ATOMS: atom_id res chain seq x y z
N MET A 1 16.53 54.08 -27.43
CA MET A 1 15.36 54.27 -26.53
C MET A 1 15.31 53.31 -25.34
N LYS A 2 15.97 52.15 -25.30
CA LYS A 2 15.96 51.21 -24.15
C LYS A 2 16.88 51.61 -23.00
N ASN A 3 17.87 52.46 -23.18
CA ASN A 3 18.84 52.86 -22.12
C ASN A 3 18.43 54.10 -21.31
N ILE A 4 17.42 54.82 -21.70
CA ILE A 4 16.96 56.04 -21.00
C ILE A 4 15.94 55.67 -19.94
N ILE A 5 15.13 54.65 -20.16
CA ILE A 5 14.09 54.19 -19.22
C ILE A 5 14.73 53.47 -17.98
N LYS A 6 15.86 52.79 -18.16
CA LYS A 6 16.56 52.11 -17.03
C LYS A 6 17.19 53.07 -16.04
N LYS A 7 17.54 54.29 -16.46
CA LYS A 7 18.18 55.30 -15.61
C LYS A 7 17.21 56.15 -14.78
N SER A 8 15.92 56.15 -15.14
CA SER A 8 14.86 56.93 -14.45
C SER A 8 14.24 56.21 -13.25
N ILE A 9 14.26 54.86 -13.22
CA ILE A 9 13.64 54.09 -12.14
C ILE A 9 14.57 53.91 -10.95
N SER A 10 15.92 53.86 -11.17
CA SER A 10 16.88 53.69 -10.10
C SER A 10 17.17 54.97 -9.29
N GLN A 11 16.62 56.11 -9.66
CA GLN A 11 16.76 57.38 -8.96
C GLN A 11 15.57 57.77 -8.06
N ILE A 12 14.47 56.97 -8.06
CA ILE A 12 13.25 57.33 -7.33
C ILE A 12 13.09 56.55 -6.02
N PHE A 13 13.75 55.40 -5.89
CA PHE A 13 13.70 54.60 -4.65
C PHE A 13 15.12 54.19 -4.20
N SER A 14 15.41 54.36 -2.93
CA SER A 14 16.64 53.80 -2.36
C SER A 14 16.52 52.27 -2.25
N PRO A 15 17.62 51.51 -2.23
CA PRO A 15 17.57 50.06 -2.07
C PRO A 15 16.80 49.61 -0.83
N SER A 16 16.81 50.40 0.24
CA SER A 16 16.05 50.16 1.48
C SER A 16 14.53 50.33 1.31
N ASP A 17 14.09 51.23 0.43
CA ASP A 17 12.68 51.48 0.21
C ASP A 17 12.05 50.35 -0.64
N SER A 18 12.82 49.78 -1.59
CA SER A 18 12.36 48.65 -2.39
C SER A 18 12.24 47.36 -1.59
N GLU A 19 13.16 47.10 -0.64
CA GLU A 19 13.07 45.96 0.28
C GLU A 19 11.90 46.11 1.26
N ALA A 20 11.65 47.31 1.78
CA ALA A 20 10.52 47.58 2.66
C ALA A 20 9.17 47.38 1.95
N ILE A 21 9.04 47.81 0.69
CA ILE A 21 7.84 47.61 -0.13
C ILE A 21 7.61 46.11 -0.42
N VAL A 22 8.66 45.37 -0.73
CA VAL A 22 8.57 43.93 -0.98
C VAL A 22 8.17 43.16 0.29
N GLN A 23 8.76 43.53 1.46
CA GLN A 23 8.41 42.91 2.74
C GLN A 23 6.96 43.23 3.14
N GLU A 24 6.48 44.45 2.93
CA GLU A 24 5.10 44.81 3.22
C GLU A 24 4.11 44.12 2.28
N ALA A 25 4.43 44.00 0.99
CA ALA A 25 3.62 43.26 0.02
C ALA A 25 3.60 41.75 0.38
N GLN A 26 4.71 41.17 0.78
CA GLN A 26 4.76 39.78 1.26
C GLN A 26 3.91 39.58 2.54
N LYS A 27 3.99 40.50 3.51
CA LYS A 27 3.13 40.47 4.69
C LYS A 27 1.65 40.60 4.37
N GLN A 28 1.28 41.46 3.41
CA GLN A 28 -0.11 41.59 2.96
C GLN A 28 -0.60 40.34 2.25
N ILE A 29 0.21 39.71 1.39
CA ILE A 29 -0.10 38.44 0.73
C ILE A 29 -0.27 37.31 1.75
N ILE A 30 0.62 37.21 2.74
CA ILE A 30 0.54 36.22 3.82
C ILE A 30 -0.73 36.46 4.67
N ARG A 31 -1.06 37.71 5.01
CA ARG A 31 -2.29 38.05 5.73
C ARG A 31 -3.57 37.76 4.91
N GLN A 32 -3.54 37.91 3.60
CA GLN A 32 -4.66 37.55 2.72
C GLN A 32 -4.82 36.04 2.52
N LEU A 33 -3.72 35.27 2.61
CA LEU A 33 -3.76 33.81 2.49
C LEU A 33 -4.16 33.11 3.83
N ASP A 34 -3.79 33.68 4.99
CA ASP A 34 -3.98 33.02 6.27
C ASP A 34 -5.33 33.28 6.98
N ALA A 35 -5.98 34.42 6.77
CA ALA A 35 -7.17 34.80 7.55
C ALA A 35 -8.51 34.31 6.94
N PRO A 36 -8.77 34.38 5.62
CA PRO A 36 -10.04 33.93 5.06
C PRO A 36 -10.10 32.42 4.80
N SER A 37 -8.95 31.76 4.58
CA SER A 37 -8.92 30.35 4.21
C SER A 37 -9.31 29.43 5.38
N ARG A 38 -8.86 29.70 6.59
CA ARG A 38 -9.21 28.91 7.80
C ARG A 38 -10.68 29.08 8.16
N ARG A 39 -11.20 30.30 8.11
CA ARG A 39 -12.61 30.58 8.43
C ARG A 39 -13.54 30.05 7.35
N LEU A 40 -13.15 30.18 6.08
CA LEU A 40 -13.90 29.62 4.96
C LEU A 40 -13.85 28.09 4.94
N PHE A 41 -12.72 27.50 5.29
CA PHE A 41 -12.55 26.05 5.44
C PHE A 41 -13.42 25.52 6.59
N LEU A 42 -13.40 26.18 7.76
CA LEU A 42 -14.23 25.80 8.90
C LEU A 42 -15.73 26.03 8.60
N GLN A 43 -16.11 27.11 7.93
CA GLN A 43 -17.50 27.36 7.54
C GLN A 43 -17.98 26.33 6.50
N ARG A 44 -17.16 25.99 5.50
CA ARG A 44 -17.50 24.95 4.50
C ARG A 44 -17.47 23.54 5.12
N GLY A 45 -16.57 23.27 6.04
CA GLY A 45 -16.53 22.03 6.79
C GLY A 45 -17.75 21.87 7.72
N LEU A 46 -18.16 22.93 8.41
CA LEU A 46 -19.37 22.95 9.23
C LEU A 46 -20.66 22.85 8.40
N THR A 47 -20.74 23.48 7.23
CA THR A 47 -21.89 23.33 6.33
C THR A 47 -21.98 21.94 5.73
N LEU A 48 -20.86 21.34 5.30
CA LEU A 48 -20.82 19.95 4.81
C LEU A 48 -21.14 18.97 5.93
N GLY A 49 -20.58 19.13 7.12
CA GLY A 49 -20.89 18.31 8.30
C GLY A 49 -22.32 18.49 8.79
N GLY A 50 -22.84 19.72 8.76
CA GLY A 50 -24.23 20.03 9.11
C GLY A 50 -25.24 19.47 8.12
N VAL A 51 -24.95 19.51 6.82
CA VAL A 51 -25.79 18.88 5.77
C VAL A 51 -25.76 17.37 5.91
N ALA A 52 -24.59 16.77 6.19
CA ALA A 52 -24.46 15.32 6.43
C ALA A 52 -25.24 14.88 7.69
N MET A 53 -25.32 15.71 8.74
CA MET A 53 -26.12 15.41 9.94
C MET A 53 -27.62 15.60 9.71
N LEU A 54 -28.04 16.55 8.87
CA LEU A 54 -29.46 16.78 8.57
C LEU A 54 -30.04 15.73 7.63
N THR A 55 -29.23 15.10 6.78
CA THR A 55 -29.64 13.97 5.93
C THR A 55 -29.67 12.63 6.67
N GLY A 56 -29.16 12.58 7.91
CA GLY A 56 -29.06 11.36 8.74
C GLY A 56 -30.38 10.83 9.29
N CYS A 57 -31.51 11.50 9.07
CA CYS A 57 -32.81 11.06 9.64
C CYS A 57 -33.68 10.22 8.70
N ASP A 58 -33.26 9.98 7.46
CA ASP A 58 -34.08 9.18 6.50
C ASP A 58 -33.24 8.18 5.70
N ILE A 59 -32.15 7.67 6.27
CA ILE A 59 -31.35 6.60 5.64
C ILE A 59 -31.84 5.26 6.20
N SER A 60 -33.07 4.91 5.90
CA SER A 60 -33.62 3.57 6.16
C SER A 60 -33.28 2.55 5.07
N ASP A 61 -32.60 2.96 4.00
CA ASP A 61 -32.16 2.08 2.93
C ASP A 61 -30.67 1.74 3.08
N ASN A 62 -30.37 0.58 3.68
CA ASN A 62 -29.00 0.07 3.85
C ASN A 62 -28.24 0.03 2.53
N ALA A 63 -28.89 -0.22 1.39
CA ALA A 63 -28.24 -0.31 0.08
C ALA A 63 -27.70 1.05 -0.41
N SER A 64 -28.38 2.16 -0.13
CA SER A 64 -27.89 3.50 -0.50
C SER A 64 -26.71 3.95 0.36
N VAL A 65 -26.69 3.57 1.64
CA VAL A 65 -25.56 3.81 2.55
C VAL A 65 -24.34 3.00 2.13
N GLU A 66 -24.50 1.71 1.88
CA GLU A 66 -23.42 0.83 1.42
C GLU A 66 -22.83 1.31 0.09
N ASN A 67 -23.66 1.74 -0.85
CA ASN A 67 -23.20 2.33 -2.11
C ASN A 67 -22.43 3.64 -1.91
N ALA A 68 -22.86 4.50 -0.99
CA ALA A 68 -22.16 5.74 -0.67
C ALA A 68 -20.81 5.46 0.00
N LEU A 69 -20.77 4.56 0.98
CA LEU A 69 -19.55 4.14 1.66
C LEU A 69 -18.58 3.44 0.69
N GLY A 70 -19.07 2.60 -0.22
CA GLY A 70 -18.27 1.97 -1.26
C GLY A 70 -17.62 2.97 -2.21
N LYS A 71 -18.35 4.05 -2.60
CA LYS A 71 -17.78 5.14 -3.42
C LYS A 71 -16.70 5.94 -2.67
N ILE A 72 -16.90 6.19 -1.38
CA ILE A 72 -15.92 6.87 -0.52
C ILE A 72 -14.68 5.99 -0.35
N SER A 73 -14.84 4.70 -0.10
CA SER A 73 -13.75 3.74 -0.01
C SER A 73 -12.95 3.68 -1.31
N GLY A 74 -13.60 3.53 -2.46
CA GLY A 74 -12.94 3.51 -3.76
C GLY A 74 -12.27 4.84 -4.15
N PHE A 75 -12.76 5.98 -3.64
CA PHE A 75 -12.06 7.26 -3.75
C PHE A 75 -10.79 7.26 -2.88
N ASN A 76 -10.89 6.80 -1.64
CA ASN A 76 -9.76 6.69 -0.72
C ASN A 76 -8.66 5.78 -1.26
N ASP A 77 -9.01 4.63 -1.86
CA ASP A 77 -8.07 3.71 -2.50
C ASP A 77 -7.30 4.38 -3.65
N ARG A 78 -7.99 5.19 -4.47
CA ARG A 78 -7.34 5.98 -5.54
C ARG A 78 -6.39 7.03 -5.02
N VAL A 79 -6.77 7.74 -3.95
CA VAL A 79 -5.90 8.73 -3.28
C VAL A 79 -4.67 8.04 -2.69
N GLN A 80 -4.85 6.92 -2.01
CA GLN A 80 -3.72 6.13 -1.49
C GLN A 80 -2.82 5.59 -2.61
N GLY A 81 -3.39 5.08 -3.71
CA GLY A 81 -2.64 4.64 -4.88
C GLY A 81 -1.80 5.76 -5.51
N TRP A 82 -2.29 6.98 -5.51
CA TRP A 82 -1.53 8.14 -5.93
C TRP A 82 -0.45 8.56 -4.94
N LEU A 83 -0.75 8.58 -3.63
CA LEU A 83 0.19 8.97 -2.57
C LEU A 83 1.33 7.98 -2.39
N PHE A 84 1.03 6.70 -2.40
CA PHE A 84 2.01 5.63 -2.15
C PHE A 84 2.63 5.06 -3.43
N GLY A 85 2.18 5.46 -4.59
CA GLY A 85 2.68 5.19 -5.94
C GLY A 85 3.37 3.84 -6.15
N SER A 86 3.00 3.11 -7.19
CA SER A 86 3.53 1.76 -7.51
C SER A 86 5.04 1.70 -7.81
N THR A 87 5.69 2.85 -7.95
CA THR A 87 7.13 2.96 -8.25
C THR A 87 7.97 3.40 -7.06
N ARG A 88 7.36 3.79 -5.94
CA ARG A 88 8.07 4.30 -4.78
C ARG A 88 8.61 3.15 -3.94
N LEU A 89 9.93 3.05 -3.86
CA LEU A 89 10.59 2.02 -3.05
C LEU A 89 10.45 2.33 -1.55
N ALA A 90 10.11 1.29 -0.78
CA ALA A 90 10.21 1.33 0.66
C ALA A 90 11.69 1.34 1.09
N PRO A 91 12.03 1.99 2.21
CA PRO A 91 13.40 2.02 2.72
C PRO A 91 13.95 0.62 2.99
N VAL A 92 15.23 0.42 2.65
CA VAL A 92 16.00 -0.79 3.00
C VAL A 92 16.89 -0.47 4.18
N TYR A 93 17.05 -1.41 5.10
CA TYR A 93 17.75 -1.25 6.36
C TYR A 93 18.99 -2.14 6.44
N ALA A 94 19.93 -1.79 7.29
CA ALA A 94 21.08 -2.65 7.60
C ALA A 94 20.63 -3.90 8.38
N GLU A 95 21.33 -5.02 8.22
CA GLU A 95 21.00 -6.28 8.92
C GLU A 95 21.07 -6.17 10.45
N SER A 96 21.89 -5.24 10.95
CA SER A 96 21.99 -4.92 12.39
C SER A 96 20.70 -4.33 12.97
N MET A 97 19.80 -3.84 12.13
CA MET A 97 18.52 -3.25 12.55
C MET A 97 17.38 -4.27 12.58
N ILE A 98 17.62 -5.52 12.22
CA ILE A 98 16.59 -6.58 12.23
C ILE A 98 16.06 -6.75 13.66
N THR A 99 14.73 -6.69 13.79
CA THR A 99 14.03 -6.91 15.06
C THR A 99 14.04 -8.39 15.42
N ARG A 100 14.58 -8.73 16.59
CA ARG A 100 14.67 -10.10 17.09
C ARG A 100 14.19 -10.18 18.53
N PRO A 101 13.17 -11.01 18.86
CA PRO A 101 12.35 -11.79 17.93
C PRO A 101 11.47 -10.90 17.06
N PHE A 102 11.17 -11.33 15.80
CA PHE A 102 10.20 -10.63 14.97
C PHE A 102 8.79 -10.91 15.51
N PRO A 103 7.93 -9.89 15.67
CA PRO A 103 6.60 -10.08 16.23
C PRO A 103 5.75 -11.01 15.36
N PHE A 104 4.99 -11.88 16.03
CA PHE A 104 3.93 -12.65 15.37
C PHE A 104 2.72 -11.75 15.13
N ASN A 105 2.07 -11.91 13.98
CA ASN A 105 0.77 -11.32 13.71
C ASN A 105 -0.07 -12.26 12.85
N ALA A 106 -1.24 -12.59 13.34
CA ALA A 106 -2.29 -13.34 12.65
C ALA A 106 -3.61 -13.08 13.37
N PHE A 107 -4.71 -13.57 12.82
CA PHE A 107 -6.02 -13.55 13.48
C PHE A 107 -6.26 -14.81 14.34
N TYR A 108 -5.20 -15.57 14.60
CA TYR A 108 -5.15 -16.77 15.46
C TYR A 108 -3.87 -16.75 16.32
N ALA A 109 -3.79 -17.60 17.33
CA ALA A 109 -2.61 -17.74 18.18
C ALA A 109 -1.44 -18.38 17.41
N GLU A 110 -0.18 -18.12 17.84
CA GLU A 110 1.01 -18.62 17.15
C GLU A 110 1.01 -20.15 17.01
N ASP A 111 0.51 -20.87 18.02
CA ASP A 111 0.45 -22.34 18.05
C ASP A 111 -0.60 -22.90 17.07
N ASP A 112 -1.60 -22.09 16.71
CA ASP A 112 -2.66 -22.46 15.78
C ASP A 112 -2.29 -22.21 14.30
N ALA A 113 -1.07 -21.74 14.01
CA ALA A 113 -0.60 -21.56 12.65
C ALA A 113 -0.71 -22.89 11.87
N PRO A 114 -1.12 -22.87 10.57
CA PRO A 114 -1.30 -24.09 9.78
C PRO A 114 -0.03 -24.95 9.72
N GLU A 115 -0.18 -26.25 9.85
CA GLU A 115 0.87 -27.22 9.55
C GLU A 115 0.74 -27.63 8.09
N VAL A 116 1.70 -27.21 7.26
CA VAL A 116 1.73 -27.54 5.84
C VAL A 116 2.91 -28.46 5.56
N ASP A 117 2.63 -29.65 4.97
CA ASP A 117 3.70 -30.52 4.50
C ASP A 117 4.36 -29.92 3.25
N GLY A 118 5.60 -29.45 3.40
CA GLY A 118 6.36 -28.85 2.32
C GLY A 118 6.64 -29.79 1.14
N ASN A 119 6.68 -31.11 1.35
CA ASN A 119 6.88 -32.10 0.29
C ASN A 119 5.61 -32.29 -0.54
N ALA A 120 4.45 -32.27 0.11
CA ALA A 120 3.15 -32.36 -0.54
C ALA A 120 2.67 -31.03 -1.11
N TYR A 121 3.23 -29.91 -0.64
CA TYR A 121 2.79 -28.58 -1.05
C TYR A 121 2.89 -28.35 -2.56
N ARG A 122 1.81 -27.79 -3.10
CA ARG A 122 1.71 -27.36 -4.51
C ARG A 122 1.00 -26.01 -4.57
N LEU A 123 1.74 -24.99 -5.03
CA LEU A 123 1.13 -23.70 -5.35
C LEU A 123 0.29 -23.85 -6.62
N LYS A 124 -0.97 -23.46 -6.57
CA LYS A 124 -1.90 -23.48 -7.69
C LYS A 124 -2.01 -22.09 -8.30
N ILE A 125 -2.03 -22.05 -9.64
CA ILE A 125 -2.25 -20.83 -10.41
C ILE A 125 -3.63 -20.91 -11.07
N ALA A 126 -4.40 -19.83 -10.93
CA ALA A 126 -5.75 -19.72 -11.48
C ALA A 126 -5.92 -18.43 -12.31
N GLY A 127 -7.07 -18.30 -12.97
CA GLY A 127 -7.47 -17.10 -13.69
C GLY A 127 -6.69 -16.87 -15.00
N LEU A 128 -6.26 -15.63 -15.23
CA LEU A 128 -5.69 -15.13 -16.48
C LEU A 128 -4.16 -15.37 -16.53
N ALA A 129 -3.75 -16.62 -16.61
CA ALA A 129 -2.36 -17.05 -16.80
C ALA A 129 -2.27 -18.18 -17.82
N LEU A 130 -1.14 -18.29 -18.53
CA LEU A 130 -0.89 -19.35 -19.52
C LEU A 130 -0.45 -20.64 -18.84
N ASP A 131 0.53 -20.57 -17.94
CA ASP A 131 1.07 -21.73 -17.21
C ASP A 131 0.36 -21.90 -15.87
N LYS A 132 -0.60 -22.81 -15.84
CA LYS A 132 -1.40 -23.17 -14.65
C LYS A 132 -0.98 -24.51 -14.02
N ARG A 133 0.23 -24.98 -14.34
CA ARG A 133 0.76 -26.16 -13.64
C ARG A 133 0.90 -25.89 -12.14
N GLU A 134 0.93 -26.95 -11.37
CA GLU A 134 1.22 -26.85 -9.94
C GLU A 134 2.73 -26.66 -9.72
N TRP A 135 3.09 -25.75 -8.80
CA TRP A 135 4.48 -25.42 -8.49
C TRP A 135 4.86 -25.99 -7.13
N SER A 136 5.85 -26.91 -7.13
CA SER A 136 6.39 -27.47 -5.88
C SER A 136 7.39 -26.50 -5.22
N LEU A 137 7.59 -26.62 -3.90
CA LEU A 137 8.61 -25.85 -3.18
C LEU A 137 10.01 -26.02 -3.77
N PRO A 138 10.50 -27.22 -4.08
CA PRO A 138 11.82 -27.38 -4.71
C PRO A 138 11.97 -26.61 -6.02
N THR A 139 10.90 -26.50 -6.81
CA THR A 139 10.89 -25.70 -8.04
C THR A 139 11.00 -24.22 -7.75
N LEU A 140 10.25 -23.72 -6.76
CA LEU A 140 10.28 -22.31 -6.32
C LEU A 140 11.65 -21.95 -5.73
N TYR A 141 12.27 -22.81 -4.93
CA TYR A 141 13.61 -22.57 -4.37
C TYR A 141 14.71 -22.51 -5.42
N LYS A 142 14.54 -23.17 -6.58
CA LYS A 142 15.50 -23.11 -7.70
C LYS A 142 15.40 -21.85 -8.54
N MET A 143 14.34 -21.09 -8.41
CA MET A 143 14.19 -19.82 -9.13
C MET A 143 15.18 -18.77 -8.61
N ALA A 144 15.47 -17.75 -9.43
CA ALA A 144 16.26 -16.61 -9.00
C ALA A 144 15.57 -15.91 -7.80
N GLN A 145 16.30 -15.76 -6.72
CA GLN A 145 15.79 -15.17 -5.49
C GLN A 145 16.56 -13.89 -5.17
N VAL A 146 15.88 -12.97 -4.51
CA VAL A 146 16.44 -11.76 -3.92
C VAL A 146 16.17 -11.74 -2.43
N SER A 147 16.97 -10.98 -1.67
CA SER A 147 16.78 -10.77 -0.26
C SER A 147 16.73 -9.28 0.05
N GLN A 148 15.83 -8.88 0.93
CA GLN A 148 15.67 -7.48 1.34
C GLN A 148 15.38 -7.37 2.84
N VAL A 149 15.98 -6.35 3.46
CA VAL A 149 15.74 -5.98 4.87
C VAL A 149 14.80 -4.79 4.87
N THR A 150 13.53 -5.01 5.20
CA THR A 150 12.50 -3.99 5.09
C THR A 150 11.63 -3.94 6.34
N ARG A 151 11.02 -2.76 6.59
CA ARG A 151 10.07 -2.57 7.68
C ARG A 151 8.73 -3.20 7.35
N HIS A 152 8.18 -3.91 8.30
CA HIS A 152 6.79 -4.36 8.33
C HIS A 152 6.00 -3.45 9.26
N ILE A 153 4.89 -2.92 8.80
CA ILE A 153 4.03 -2.03 9.58
C ILE A 153 2.69 -2.75 9.79
N CYS A 154 2.33 -2.99 11.05
CA CYS A 154 1.06 -3.57 11.39
C CYS A 154 -0.01 -2.48 11.55
N VAL A 155 -1.26 -2.79 11.22
CA VAL A 155 -2.41 -1.90 11.44
C VAL A 155 -2.67 -1.65 12.93
N GLU A 156 -2.19 -2.54 13.81
CA GLU A 156 -2.24 -2.42 15.27
C GLU A 156 -1.30 -1.34 15.84
N GLY A 157 -0.55 -0.63 14.98
CA GLY A 157 0.30 0.50 15.38
C GLY A 157 1.75 0.16 15.72
N TRP A 158 2.18 -1.10 15.61
CA TRP A 158 3.59 -1.48 15.76
C TRP A 158 4.28 -1.70 14.42
N SER A 159 5.59 -1.66 14.42
CA SER A 159 6.41 -2.00 13.24
C SER A 159 7.66 -2.77 13.65
N ALA A 160 8.16 -3.60 12.73
CA ALA A 160 9.37 -4.40 12.92
C ALA A 160 10.17 -4.49 11.61
N ILE A 161 11.47 -4.61 11.71
CA ILE A 161 12.37 -4.78 10.56
C ILE A 161 12.71 -6.26 10.45
N GLY A 162 12.51 -6.83 9.25
CA GLY A 162 12.81 -8.24 8.98
C GLY A 162 13.56 -8.42 7.66
N LYS A 163 14.36 -9.48 7.58
CA LYS A 163 15.04 -9.90 6.36
C LYS A 163 14.25 -11.01 5.69
N TRP A 164 13.75 -10.72 4.49
CA TRP A 164 12.91 -11.62 3.73
C TRP A 164 13.58 -11.96 2.40
N GLY A 165 13.59 -13.24 2.05
CA GLY A 165 14.16 -13.70 0.79
C GLY A 165 13.14 -14.53 0.01
N GLY A 166 13.19 -14.44 -1.31
CA GLY A 166 12.27 -15.17 -2.18
C GLY A 166 12.29 -14.69 -3.61
N VAL A 167 11.34 -15.16 -4.39
CA VAL A 167 11.21 -14.86 -5.81
C VAL A 167 10.53 -13.50 -6.01
N PRO A 168 11.11 -12.56 -6.80
CA PRO A 168 10.39 -11.35 -7.18
C PRO A 168 9.05 -11.70 -7.83
N PHE A 169 7.96 -11.18 -7.28
CA PHE A 169 6.62 -11.60 -7.71
C PHE A 169 6.33 -11.21 -9.15
N GLY A 170 6.77 -10.03 -9.58
CA GLY A 170 6.64 -9.61 -10.98
C GLY A 170 7.35 -10.55 -11.96
N ASP A 171 8.51 -11.13 -11.59
CA ASP A 171 9.21 -12.08 -12.42
C ASP A 171 8.49 -13.43 -12.49
N PHE A 172 7.92 -13.87 -11.36
CA PHE A 172 7.07 -15.05 -11.33
C PHE A 172 5.83 -14.88 -12.22
N LEU A 173 5.14 -13.73 -12.15
CA LEU A 173 3.98 -13.44 -13.00
C LEU A 173 4.35 -13.48 -14.50
N ARG A 174 5.48 -12.89 -14.88
CA ARG A 174 5.96 -12.95 -16.26
C ARG A 174 6.28 -14.39 -16.70
N LEU A 175 6.92 -15.18 -15.82
CA LEU A 175 7.29 -16.57 -16.10
C LEU A 175 6.07 -17.45 -16.37
N ILE A 176 4.98 -17.28 -15.61
CA ILE A 176 3.74 -18.03 -15.80
C ILE A 176 2.88 -17.48 -16.96
N GLY A 177 3.32 -16.45 -17.66
CA GLY A 177 2.56 -15.79 -18.71
C GLY A 177 1.23 -15.20 -18.20
N ALA A 178 1.27 -14.57 -17.02
CA ALA A 178 0.11 -13.88 -16.48
C ALA A 178 -0.27 -12.69 -17.37
N ASP A 179 -1.57 -12.42 -17.50
CA ASP A 179 -2.04 -11.18 -18.11
C ASP A 179 -1.73 -10.00 -17.17
N LEU A 180 -0.67 -9.26 -17.48
CA LEU A 180 -0.21 -8.12 -16.68
C LEU A 180 -1.10 -6.88 -16.83
N THR A 181 -2.11 -6.93 -17.70
CA THR A 181 -3.15 -5.89 -17.84
C THR A 181 -4.36 -6.18 -16.97
N ALA A 182 -4.43 -7.35 -16.35
CA ALA A 182 -5.48 -7.67 -15.38
C ALA A 182 -5.45 -6.70 -14.19
N GLU A 183 -6.62 -6.42 -13.63
CA GLU A 183 -6.75 -5.43 -12.57
C GLU A 183 -6.23 -5.94 -11.21
N TYR A 184 -6.45 -7.24 -10.92
CA TYR A 184 -6.21 -7.80 -9.60
C TYR A 184 -5.44 -9.11 -9.63
N VAL A 185 -4.72 -9.34 -8.51
CA VAL A 185 -4.19 -10.65 -8.14
C VAL A 185 -4.76 -11.01 -6.78
N SER A 186 -5.45 -12.14 -6.67
CA SER A 186 -6.02 -12.63 -5.43
C SER A 186 -5.26 -13.85 -4.89
N PHE A 187 -5.37 -14.05 -3.58
CA PHE A 187 -4.65 -15.09 -2.85
C PHE A 187 -5.62 -15.85 -1.96
N LYS A 188 -5.48 -17.19 -1.94
CA LYS A 188 -6.12 -18.07 -0.95
C LYS A 188 -5.03 -18.80 -0.19
N CYS A 189 -5.22 -18.95 1.11
CA CYS A 189 -4.22 -19.45 2.05
C CYS A 189 -4.73 -20.65 2.83
N ALA A 190 -3.84 -21.48 3.36
CA ALA A 190 -4.17 -22.68 4.12
C ALA A 190 -4.87 -22.38 5.46
N ASP A 191 -4.70 -21.17 6.00
CA ASP A 191 -5.40 -20.68 7.20
C ASP A 191 -6.78 -20.07 6.90
N GLN A 192 -7.32 -20.31 5.70
CA GLN A 192 -8.57 -19.72 5.19
C GLN A 192 -8.50 -18.19 5.00
N TYR A 193 -7.33 -17.59 5.20
CA TYR A 193 -7.12 -16.20 4.85
C TYR A 193 -7.20 -16.00 3.34
N TYR A 194 -7.77 -14.88 2.93
CA TYR A 194 -7.78 -14.44 1.54
C TYR A 194 -7.62 -12.93 1.47
N THR A 195 -7.03 -12.45 0.40
CA THR A 195 -6.91 -11.02 0.10
C THR A 195 -6.63 -10.85 -1.39
N SER A 196 -6.74 -9.63 -1.86
CA SER A 196 -6.37 -9.25 -3.22
C SER A 196 -5.57 -7.97 -3.25
N ILE A 197 -4.79 -7.79 -4.30
CA ILE A 197 -3.99 -6.59 -4.55
C ILE A 197 -4.16 -6.16 -6.00
N ASP A 198 -3.87 -4.90 -6.29
CA ASP A 198 -3.77 -4.41 -7.67
C ASP A 198 -2.53 -4.96 -8.37
N MET A 199 -2.60 -5.08 -9.71
CA MET A 199 -1.50 -5.57 -10.53
C MET A 199 -0.24 -4.70 -10.38
N ALA A 200 -0.37 -3.39 -10.22
CA ALA A 200 0.77 -2.50 -10.03
C ALA A 200 1.54 -2.82 -8.73
N THR A 201 0.83 -3.14 -7.66
CA THR A 201 1.42 -3.66 -6.41
C THR A 201 2.08 -5.03 -6.60
N ALA A 202 1.46 -5.92 -7.38
CA ALA A 202 2.02 -7.23 -7.69
C ALA A 202 3.35 -7.12 -8.48
N LEU A 203 3.42 -6.17 -9.40
CA LEU A 203 4.60 -5.89 -10.23
C LEU A 203 5.66 -5.01 -9.54
N HIS A 204 5.38 -4.51 -8.35
CA HIS A 204 6.33 -3.66 -7.62
C HIS A 204 7.64 -4.42 -7.35
N PRO A 205 8.83 -3.80 -7.57
CA PRO A 205 10.12 -4.51 -7.52
C PRO A 205 10.46 -5.09 -6.14
N GLN A 206 9.83 -4.61 -5.05
CA GLN A 206 10.01 -5.15 -3.72
C GLN A 206 8.91 -6.13 -3.28
N THR A 207 7.96 -6.46 -4.16
CA THR A 207 6.97 -7.50 -3.87
C THR A 207 7.59 -8.87 -4.12
N LEU A 208 7.63 -9.72 -3.08
CA LEU A 208 8.26 -11.04 -3.10
C LEU A 208 7.27 -12.14 -2.76
N LEU A 209 7.40 -13.29 -3.43
CA LEU A 209 6.99 -14.59 -2.90
C LEU A 209 8.09 -15.03 -1.93
N ALA A 210 7.95 -14.67 -0.65
CA ALA A 210 8.96 -14.94 0.36
C ALA A 210 8.96 -16.42 0.75
N LEU A 211 10.11 -17.05 0.64
CA LEU A 211 10.40 -18.45 0.96
C LEU A 211 11.35 -18.58 2.14
N THR A 212 12.04 -17.50 2.50
CA THR A 212 13.01 -17.48 3.59
C THR A 212 12.83 -16.27 4.49
N TYR A 213 13.19 -16.42 5.76
CA TYR A 213 13.28 -15.37 6.75
C TYR A 213 14.63 -15.43 7.47
N ASP A 214 15.33 -14.30 7.59
CA ASP A 214 16.66 -14.16 8.20
C ASP A 214 17.69 -15.22 7.70
N GLY A 215 17.61 -15.55 6.39
CA GLY A 215 18.49 -16.50 5.72
C GLY A 215 18.13 -17.98 5.94
N GLN A 216 17.09 -18.29 6.69
CA GLN A 216 16.61 -19.63 6.94
C GLN A 216 15.29 -19.91 6.20
N ILE A 217 14.90 -21.17 6.04
CA ILE A 217 13.57 -21.53 5.53
C ILE A 217 12.52 -20.75 6.33
N LEU A 218 11.51 -20.23 5.64
CA LEU A 218 10.45 -19.45 6.25
C LEU A 218 9.79 -20.22 7.39
N PRO A 219 9.83 -19.74 8.66
CA PRO A 219 9.19 -20.43 9.77
C PRO A 219 7.66 -20.51 9.59
N ARG A 220 7.04 -21.57 10.12
CA ARG A 220 5.60 -21.80 10.13
C ARG A 220 4.84 -20.55 10.59
N LYS A 221 5.19 -19.97 11.72
CA LYS A 221 4.56 -18.76 12.27
C LYS A 221 4.64 -17.52 11.35
N TYR A 222 5.62 -17.47 10.49
CA TYR A 222 5.78 -16.35 9.54
C TYR A 222 5.20 -16.63 8.16
N GLY A 223 4.65 -17.84 7.94
CA GLY A 223 3.86 -18.14 6.75
C GLY A 223 4.41 -19.24 5.86
N PHE A 224 5.24 -20.20 6.39
CA PHE A 224 5.64 -21.39 5.62
C PHE A 224 4.40 -22.05 4.99
N PRO A 225 4.43 -22.50 3.75
CA PRO A 225 5.59 -22.63 2.87
C PRO A 225 5.94 -21.35 2.09
N MET A 226 5.01 -20.39 1.98
CA MET A 226 5.22 -19.16 1.22
C MET A 226 4.34 -18.03 1.74
N LYS A 227 4.92 -16.83 1.75
CA LYS A 227 4.25 -15.59 2.13
C LYS A 227 4.43 -14.55 1.04
N LEU A 228 3.40 -13.76 0.75
CA LEU A 228 3.60 -12.53 0.00
C LEU A 228 4.21 -11.47 0.92
N ARG A 229 5.31 -10.86 0.50
CA ARG A 229 5.93 -9.77 1.23
C ARG A 229 5.91 -8.49 0.40
N MET A 230 5.23 -7.48 0.92
CA MET A 230 5.08 -6.15 0.30
C MET A 230 5.43 -5.08 1.34
N PRO A 231 6.62 -4.47 1.27
CA PRO A 231 7.03 -3.47 2.27
C PRO A 231 6.27 -2.13 2.15
N THR A 232 5.57 -1.90 1.06
CA THR A 232 4.74 -0.71 0.80
C THR A 232 3.28 -0.89 1.24
N LYS A 233 2.96 -2.02 1.88
CA LYS A 233 1.60 -2.35 2.34
C LYS A 233 1.60 -2.72 3.81
N LEU A 234 0.50 -2.40 4.48
CA LEU A 234 0.25 -2.82 5.86
C LEU A 234 0.24 -4.34 6.00
N GLY A 235 0.46 -4.81 7.22
CA GLY A 235 0.69 -6.22 7.55
C GLY A 235 -0.38 -7.17 7.04
N TYR A 236 -1.65 -6.81 7.17
CA TYR A 236 -2.76 -7.63 6.71
C TYR A 236 -2.80 -7.85 5.20
N LYS A 237 -2.17 -7.00 4.40
CA LYS A 237 -2.04 -7.21 2.94
C LYS A 237 -0.97 -8.24 2.57
N ASN A 238 -0.23 -8.79 3.52
CA ASN A 238 0.86 -9.74 3.29
C ASN A 238 0.41 -11.18 3.66
N PRO A 239 -0.38 -11.89 2.80
CA PRO A 239 -0.92 -13.21 3.10
C PRO A 239 0.19 -14.23 3.36
N LYS A 240 -0.08 -15.14 4.30
CA LYS A 240 0.77 -16.26 4.72
C LYS A 240 0.21 -17.57 4.20
N HIS A 241 1.02 -18.63 4.18
CA HIS A 241 0.57 -19.98 3.84
C HIS A 241 -0.18 -20.04 2.50
N ILE A 242 0.29 -19.31 1.48
CA ILE A 242 -0.40 -19.16 0.20
C ILE A 242 -0.51 -20.50 -0.51
N GLU A 243 -1.72 -20.89 -0.93
CA GLU A 243 -2.01 -22.09 -1.71
C GLU A 243 -2.42 -21.79 -3.15
N VAL A 244 -3.11 -20.66 -3.37
CA VAL A 244 -3.62 -20.28 -4.69
C VAL A 244 -3.27 -18.83 -4.97
N ILE A 245 -2.79 -18.57 -6.17
CA ILE A 245 -2.65 -17.23 -6.77
C ILE A 245 -3.56 -17.19 -7.99
N GLU A 246 -4.47 -16.23 -8.03
CA GLU A 246 -5.42 -16.05 -9.13
C GLU A 246 -5.28 -14.66 -9.74
N ILE A 247 -5.07 -14.61 -11.05
CA ILE A 247 -5.02 -13.37 -11.83
C ILE A 247 -6.43 -13.11 -12.39
N THR A 248 -7.02 -11.95 -12.11
CA THR A 248 -8.44 -11.72 -12.41
C THR A 248 -8.76 -10.24 -12.65
N ASN A 249 -9.86 -9.99 -13.37
CA ASN A 249 -10.48 -8.67 -13.49
C ASN A 249 -11.68 -8.49 -12.53
N THR A 250 -11.97 -9.51 -11.73
CA THR A 250 -13.04 -9.45 -10.73
C THR A 250 -12.45 -9.05 -9.38
N PHE A 251 -12.99 -8.01 -8.77
CA PHE A 251 -12.65 -7.62 -7.40
C PHE A 251 -13.09 -8.71 -6.41
N THR A 252 -12.16 -9.22 -5.63
CA THR A 252 -12.41 -10.34 -4.69
C THR A 252 -12.37 -9.93 -3.22
N GLY A 253 -12.13 -8.63 -2.91
CA GLY A 253 -12.02 -8.17 -1.53
C GLY A 253 -10.88 -8.83 -0.76
N GLY A 254 -11.14 -9.16 0.50
CA GLY A 254 -10.22 -9.85 1.39
C GLY A 254 -10.82 -10.00 2.79
N TYR A 255 -10.26 -10.89 3.60
CA TYR A 255 -10.77 -11.24 4.93
C TYR A 255 -10.98 -10.01 5.85
N TRP A 256 -9.97 -9.11 5.93
CA TRP A 256 -10.07 -7.89 6.73
C TRP A 256 -10.83 -6.79 6.01
N GLU A 257 -10.71 -6.74 4.70
CA GLU A 257 -11.40 -5.79 3.84
C GLU A 257 -12.93 -5.96 3.93
N ASP A 258 -13.40 -7.20 4.02
CA ASP A 258 -14.82 -7.52 4.22
C ASP A 258 -15.31 -7.14 5.64
N GLN A 259 -14.38 -6.90 6.57
CA GLN A 259 -14.63 -6.36 7.91
C GLN A 259 -14.42 -4.83 7.98
N GLY A 260 -14.31 -4.14 6.84
CA GLY A 260 -14.24 -2.69 6.74
C GLY A 260 -12.82 -2.09 6.74
N TYR A 261 -11.77 -2.90 6.68
CA TYR A 261 -10.40 -2.39 6.49
C TYR A 261 -10.20 -1.88 5.07
N ASN A 262 -9.32 -0.89 4.91
CA ASN A 262 -9.04 -0.32 3.60
C ASN A 262 -8.41 -1.36 2.66
N TRP A 263 -8.97 -1.52 1.45
CA TRP A 263 -8.47 -2.51 0.50
C TRP A 263 -7.05 -2.21 -0.01
N PHE A 264 -6.70 -0.94 -0.26
CA PHE A 264 -5.36 -0.61 -0.76
C PHE A 264 -4.27 -0.84 0.28
N GLY A 265 -4.52 -0.50 1.56
CA GLY A 265 -3.65 -0.77 2.69
C GLY A 265 -2.21 -0.26 2.50
N GLY A 266 -2.02 0.93 1.94
CA GLY A 266 -0.71 1.55 1.74
C GLY A 266 -0.01 1.94 3.04
N SER A 267 1.33 1.90 3.08
CA SER A 267 2.14 2.23 4.27
C SER A 267 3.45 2.94 3.90
#